data_f59dd5a762b676af0c9f378d2672e542
#
_entry.id   f59dd5a762b676af0c9f378d2672e542
#
_cell.length_a   1.000
_cell.length_b   1.000
_cell.length_c   1.000
_cell.angle_alpha   90.00
_cell.angle_beta   90.00
_cell.angle_gamma   90.00
#
_symmetry.space_group_name_H-M   'P 1'
#
loop_
_entity.id
_entity.type
_entity.pdbx_description
1 polymer ?
#
loop_
_entity_poly.entity_id
_entity_poly.type
_entity_poly.pdbx_seq_one_letter_code
_entity_poly.pdbx_strand_id
1 'polypeptide(L)'
;MRKAFVLLLALWVLPAEAAKQSAVPNRFGAIAYHRDSQSWGVAYDKPRARDAAVEALKQCGQQRCEVVHRFKNGCAALADGPKAAFAASGATRDEAETKVLKRCASERCRLVAWACTR
;
A
#
# COMPACT_ATOMS: atom_id res chain seq x y z
N MET A 1 -28.10 65.31 22.48
CA MET A 1 -26.94 64.85 21.72
C MET A 1 -26.84 63.35 21.80
N ARG A 2 -27.04 62.74 20.70
CA ARG A 2 -27.01 61.28 20.65
C ARG A 2 -25.75 60.84 19.98
N LYS A 3 -25.00 60.08 20.72
CA LYS A 3 -23.87 59.39 20.12
C LYS A 3 -24.34 58.04 19.62
N ALA A 4 -24.27 57.88 18.31
CA ALA A 4 -24.55 56.60 17.74
C ALA A 4 -23.37 55.68 18.02
N PHE A 5 -23.61 54.68 18.84
CA PHE A 5 -22.66 53.58 18.99
C PHE A 5 -22.85 52.67 17.82
N VAL A 6 -21.92 52.72 16.89
CA VAL A 6 -21.84 51.71 15.87
C VAL A 6 -21.08 50.53 16.48
N LEU A 7 -21.85 49.54 16.90
CA LEU A 7 -21.30 48.26 17.25
C LEU A 7 -20.84 47.60 15.99
N LEU A 8 -19.55 47.70 15.72
CA LEU A 8 -18.87 46.89 14.72
C LEU A 8 -18.79 45.47 15.31
N LEU A 9 -19.78 44.67 14.90
CA LEU A 9 -19.67 43.23 15.06
C LEU A 9 -18.56 42.74 14.11
N ALA A 10 -17.38 42.59 14.65
CA ALA A 10 -16.33 41.89 13.94
C ALA A 10 -16.75 40.44 13.80
N LEU A 11 -17.25 40.10 12.63
CA LEU A 11 -17.44 38.69 12.24
C LEU A 11 -16.07 38.05 12.14
N TRP A 12 -15.73 37.34 13.17
CA TRP A 12 -14.55 36.48 13.14
C TRP A 12 -14.88 35.28 12.25
N VAL A 13 -14.49 35.36 11.03
CA VAL A 13 -14.54 34.20 10.14
C VAL A 13 -13.35 33.33 10.52
N LEU A 14 -13.64 32.24 11.23
CA LEU A 14 -12.63 31.24 11.50
C LEU A 14 -12.24 30.56 10.20
N PRO A 15 -10.95 30.53 9.88
CA PRO A 15 -10.52 29.80 8.68
C PRO A 15 -10.84 28.32 8.83
N ALA A 16 -11.35 27.72 7.78
CA ALA A 16 -11.69 26.30 7.74
C ALA A 16 -10.44 25.42 7.66
N GLU A 17 -9.57 25.51 8.66
CA GLU A 17 -8.36 24.70 8.72
C GLU A 17 -8.64 23.24 9.07
N ALA A 18 -9.79 22.94 9.64
CA ALA A 18 -10.19 21.60 10.02
C ALA A 18 -10.28 20.63 8.85
N ALA A 19 -10.49 21.10 7.62
CA ALA A 19 -10.58 20.25 6.44
C ALA A 19 -9.24 19.67 5.97
N LYS A 20 -8.11 20.24 6.40
CA LYS A 20 -6.77 19.78 6.00
C LYS A 20 -6.22 18.69 6.91
N GLN A 21 -6.84 18.44 8.05
CA GLN A 21 -6.31 17.51 9.05
C GLN A 21 -6.79 16.07 8.87
N SER A 22 -7.75 15.83 7.98
CA SER A 22 -8.33 14.51 7.77
C SER A 22 -7.64 13.69 6.68
N ALA A 23 -6.67 14.25 5.98
CA ALA A 23 -5.95 13.55 4.93
C ALA A 23 -4.97 12.55 5.54
N VAL A 24 -5.30 11.26 5.44
CA VAL A 24 -4.38 10.19 5.81
C VAL A 24 -3.34 10.07 4.70
N PRO A 25 -2.04 10.15 5.01
CA PRO A 25 -1.01 9.99 4.00
C PRO A 25 -1.10 8.62 3.33
N ASN A 26 -0.81 8.57 2.03
CA ASN A 26 -0.67 7.31 1.34
C ASN A 26 0.48 6.51 1.93
N ARG A 27 0.26 5.20 2.05
CA ARG A 27 1.27 4.24 2.45
C ARG A 27 1.50 3.26 1.31
N PHE A 28 2.75 2.99 1.05
CA PHE A 28 3.17 2.18 -0.09
C PHE A 28 3.78 0.88 0.38
N GLY A 29 3.55 -0.15 -0.40
CA GLY A 29 4.15 -1.45 -0.22
C GLY A 29 4.68 -2.01 -1.53
N ALA A 30 5.50 -3.04 -1.42
CA ALA A 30 6.04 -3.76 -2.57
C ALA A 30 6.34 -5.20 -2.18
N ILE A 31 6.27 -6.07 -3.16
CA ILE A 31 6.69 -7.45 -3.05
C ILE A 31 7.78 -7.70 -4.09
N ALA A 32 8.91 -8.24 -3.65
CA ALA A 32 9.98 -8.68 -4.51
C ALA A 32 10.09 -10.20 -4.46
N TYR A 33 10.46 -10.81 -5.55
CA TYR A 33 10.54 -12.25 -5.66
C TYR A 33 11.62 -12.70 -6.65
N HIS A 34 12.26 -13.80 -6.33
CA HIS A 34 13.11 -14.55 -7.25
C HIS A 34 12.62 -16.00 -7.25
N ARG A 35 11.99 -16.38 -8.35
CA ARG A 35 11.25 -17.65 -8.44
C ARG A 35 12.14 -18.87 -8.29
N ASP A 36 13.31 -18.87 -8.94
CA ASP A 36 14.20 -20.04 -8.93
C ASP A 36 14.72 -20.37 -7.53
N SER A 37 15.09 -19.38 -6.75
CA SER A 37 15.54 -19.56 -5.37
C SER A 37 14.40 -19.55 -4.36
N GLN A 38 13.19 -19.14 -4.78
CA GLN A 38 12.04 -18.91 -3.89
C GLN A 38 12.29 -17.85 -2.81
N SER A 39 13.23 -16.97 -3.07
CA SER A 39 13.51 -15.82 -2.20
C SER A 39 12.48 -14.75 -2.41
N TRP A 40 12.00 -14.16 -1.33
CA TRP A 40 11.02 -13.08 -1.39
C TRP A 40 11.32 -12.01 -0.35
N GLY A 41 10.80 -10.82 -0.60
CA GLY A 41 10.85 -9.71 0.33
C GLY A 41 9.60 -8.88 0.20
N VAL A 42 9.14 -8.34 1.31
CA VAL A 42 7.98 -7.45 1.34
C VAL A 42 8.33 -6.17 2.08
N ALA A 43 7.71 -5.09 1.64
CA ALA A 43 7.76 -3.82 2.33
C ALA A 43 6.35 -3.27 2.45
N TYR A 44 6.09 -2.54 3.51
CA TYR A 44 4.79 -1.94 3.80
C TYR A 44 4.96 -0.66 4.61
N ASP A 45 3.91 0.14 4.66
CA ASP A 45 3.86 1.40 5.41
C ASP A 45 4.98 2.38 5.07
N LYS A 46 5.43 2.37 3.82
CA LYS A 46 6.46 3.31 3.36
C LYS A 46 5.83 4.60 2.84
N PRO A 47 6.50 5.75 3.05
CA PRO A 47 5.95 7.03 2.61
C PRO A 47 6.00 7.22 1.09
N ARG A 48 6.82 6.44 0.38
CA ARG A 48 6.97 6.53 -1.07
C ARG A 48 7.06 5.16 -1.70
N ALA A 49 6.54 5.05 -2.91
CA ALA A 49 6.59 3.80 -3.68
C ALA A 49 8.04 3.30 -3.90
N ARG A 50 8.95 4.23 -4.15
CA ARG A 50 10.36 3.93 -4.34
C ARG A 50 10.99 3.29 -3.09
N ASP A 51 10.67 3.82 -1.92
CA ASP A 51 11.20 3.30 -0.65
C ASP A 51 10.72 1.87 -0.40
N ALA A 52 9.46 1.60 -0.73
CA ALA A 52 8.90 0.25 -0.63
C ALA A 52 9.63 -0.72 -1.57
N ALA A 53 9.88 -0.32 -2.80
CA ALA A 53 10.57 -1.15 -3.78
C ALA A 53 11.99 -1.50 -3.33
N VAL A 54 12.75 -0.52 -2.86
CA VAL A 54 14.11 -0.70 -2.37
C VAL A 54 14.15 -1.65 -1.17
N GLU A 55 13.25 -1.46 -0.22
CA GLU A 55 13.19 -2.30 0.97
C GLU A 55 12.79 -3.75 0.64
N ALA A 56 11.83 -3.94 -0.24
CA ALA A 56 11.42 -5.29 -0.66
C ALA A 56 12.56 -6.03 -1.35
N LEU A 57 13.30 -5.37 -2.23
CA LEU A 57 14.47 -5.95 -2.88
C LEU A 57 15.56 -6.32 -1.89
N LYS A 58 15.80 -5.44 -0.92
CA LYS A 58 16.79 -5.68 0.14
C LYS A 58 16.43 -6.91 0.97
N GLN A 59 15.18 -7.05 1.37
CA GLN A 59 14.71 -8.21 2.13
C GLN A 59 14.74 -9.50 1.31
N CYS A 60 14.50 -9.41 0.02
CA CYS A 60 14.59 -10.55 -0.89
C CYS A 60 16.03 -11.12 -0.93
N GLY A 61 17.03 -10.26 -0.83
CA GLY A 61 18.42 -10.66 -0.56
C GLY A 61 19.16 -11.37 -1.69
N GLN A 62 18.58 -11.43 -2.88
CA GLN A 62 19.18 -12.02 -4.07
C GLN A 62 19.37 -10.97 -5.15
N GLN A 63 20.47 -11.03 -5.89
CA GLN A 63 20.72 -10.08 -6.97
C GLN A 63 19.66 -10.12 -8.08
N ARG A 64 19.04 -11.28 -8.27
CA ARG A 64 18.03 -11.50 -9.32
C ARG A 64 16.62 -11.28 -8.85
N CYS A 65 16.42 -10.81 -7.61
CA CYS A 65 15.10 -10.42 -7.14
C CYS A 65 14.57 -9.25 -7.94
N GLU A 66 13.31 -9.33 -8.29
CA GLU A 66 12.59 -8.26 -8.99
C GLU A 66 11.37 -7.85 -8.18
N VAL A 67 11.01 -6.58 -8.27
CA VAL A 67 9.73 -6.11 -7.71
C VAL A 67 8.63 -6.65 -8.61
N VAL A 68 7.86 -7.59 -8.10
CA VAL A 68 6.79 -8.25 -8.85
C VAL A 68 5.44 -7.58 -8.65
N HIS A 69 5.30 -6.78 -7.59
CA HIS A 69 4.05 -6.08 -7.33
C HIS A 69 4.28 -4.86 -6.47
N ARG A 70 3.56 -3.78 -6.78
CA ARG A 70 3.52 -2.54 -6.00
C ARG A 70 2.08 -2.27 -5.60
N PHE A 71 1.87 -1.80 -4.40
CA PHE A 71 0.53 -1.52 -3.89
C PHE A 71 0.54 -0.33 -2.94
N LYS A 72 -0.64 0.22 -2.69
CA LYS A 72 -0.80 1.29 -1.71
C LYS A 72 -2.16 1.17 -1.01
N ASN A 73 -2.20 1.55 0.25
CA ASN A 73 -3.44 1.66 1.04
C ASN A 73 -4.29 0.40 0.99
N GLY A 74 -3.66 -0.73 1.25
CA GLY A 74 -4.34 -2.01 1.22
C GLY A 74 -3.37 -3.16 1.40
N CYS A 75 -3.78 -4.32 0.96
CA CYS A 75 -2.99 -5.54 1.06
C CYS A 75 -2.61 -6.08 -0.30
N ALA A 76 -1.55 -6.87 -0.34
CA ALA A 76 -1.14 -7.61 -1.53
C ALA A 76 -0.67 -8.99 -1.14
N ALA A 77 -0.78 -9.92 -2.06
CA ALA A 77 -0.36 -11.31 -1.88
C ALA A 77 0.36 -11.81 -3.12
N LEU A 78 1.29 -12.72 -2.90
CA LEU A 78 2.08 -13.38 -3.92
C LEU A 78 1.79 -14.89 -3.87
N ALA A 79 1.50 -15.48 -5.02
CA ALA A 79 1.38 -16.91 -5.15
C ALA A 79 2.29 -17.41 -6.27
N ASP A 80 2.86 -18.59 -6.10
CA ASP A 80 3.66 -19.25 -7.10
C ASP A 80 2.97 -20.51 -7.59
N GLY A 81 2.90 -20.66 -8.89
CA GLY A 81 2.30 -21.80 -9.55
C GLY A 81 3.30 -22.57 -10.38
N PRO A 82 2.86 -23.62 -11.10
CA PRO A 82 3.75 -24.47 -11.89
C PRO A 82 4.49 -23.73 -12.99
N LYS A 83 3.87 -22.68 -13.57
CA LYS A 83 4.42 -21.98 -14.72
C LYS A 83 4.91 -20.57 -14.44
N ALA A 84 4.33 -19.90 -13.46
CA ALA A 84 4.63 -18.50 -13.18
C ALA A 84 4.20 -18.12 -11.77
N ALA A 85 4.73 -17.00 -11.30
CA ALA A 85 4.27 -16.34 -10.08
C ALA A 85 3.24 -15.27 -10.44
N PHE A 86 2.33 -15.03 -9.52
CA PHE A 86 1.24 -14.06 -9.66
C PHE A 86 1.14 -13.22 -8.39
N ALA A 87 0.73 -11.97 -8.55
CA ALA A 87 0.47 -11.09 -7.42
C ALA A 87 -0.86 -10.36 -7.62
N ALA A 88 -1.49 -10.00 -6.53
CA ALA A 88 -2.75 -9.27 -6.54
C ALA A 88 -2.89 -8.41 -5.31
N SER A 89 -3.67 -7.34 -5.43
CA SER A 89 -3.98 -6.42 -4.33
C SER A 89 -5.45 -6.51 -3.98
N GLY A 90 -5.76 -6.19 -2.73
CA GLY A 90 -7.12 -6.06 -2.24
C GLY A 90 -7.16 -5.17 -1.01
N ALA A 91 -8.36 -4.82 -0.57
CA ALA A 91 -8.54 -4.02 0.63
C ALA A 91 -8.11 -4.77 1.90
N THR A 92 -8.23 -6.09 1.88
CA THR A 92 -7.85 -6.98 2.98
C THR A 92 -6.91 -8.07 2.48
N ARG A 93 -6.24 -8.73 3.41
CA ARG A 93 -5.42 -9.89 3.13
C ARG A 93 -6.22 -10.98 2.41
N ASP A 94 -7.39 -11.32 2.94
CA ASP A 94 -8.24 -12.37 2.36
C ASP A 94 -8.63 -12.04 0.93
N GLU A 95 -8.96 -10.79 0.65
CA GLU A 95 -9.28 -10.37 -0.71
C GLU A 95 -8.07 -10.50 -1.65
N ALA A 96 -6.90 -10.07 -1.21
CA ALA A 96 -5.68 -10.18 -2.00
C ALA A 96 -5.31 -11.64 -2.26
N GLU A 97 -5.39 -12.50 -1.25
CA GLU A 97 -5.11 -13.92 -1.38
C GLU A 97 -6.11 -14.63 -2.31
N THR A 98 -7.39 -14.33 -2.17
CA THR A 98 -8.42 -14.87 -3.05
C THR A 98 -8.18 -14.47 -4.51
N LYS A 99 -7.88 -13.21 -4.75
CA LYS A 99 -7.61 -12.71 -6.10
C LYS A 99 -6.37 -13.36 -6.72
N VAL A 100 -5.29 -13.49 -5.96
CA VAL A 100 -4.06 -14.05 -6.49
C VAL A 100 -4.21 -15.53 -6.82
N LEU A 101 -4.93 -16.28 -6.01
CA LEU A 101 -5.21 -17.69 -6.28
C LEU A 101 -6.07 -17.87 -7.52
N LYS A 102 -7.04 -16.99 -7.75
CA LYS A 102 -7.83 -17.00 -8.99
C LYS A 102 -6.97 -16.72 -10.23
N ARG A 103 -6.04 -15.78 -10.14
CA ARG A 103 -5.10 -15.49 -11.24
C ARG A 103 -4.19 -16.66 -11.52
N CYS A 104 -3.72 -17.31 -10.48
CA CYS A 104 -2.86 -18.47 -10.60
C CYS A 104 -3.58 -19.66 -11.25
N ALA A 105 -4.86 -19.84 -10.99
CA ALA A 105 -5.77 -20.75 -11.67
C ALA A 105 -5.30 -22.22 -11.73
N SER A 106 -4.59 -22.68 -10.71
CA SER A 106 -4.11 -24.06 -10.60
C SER A 106 -4.21 -24.53 -9.15
N GLU A 107 -4.51 -25.80 -8.96
CA GLU A 107 -4.50 -26.42 -7.64
C GLU A 107 -3.10 -26.48 -7.01
N ARG A 108 -2.07 -26.32 -7.83
CA ARG A 108 -0.68 -26.31 -7.39
C ARG A 108 -0.18 -24.92 -7.00
N CYS A 109 -1.04 -23.92 -7.07
CA CYS A 109 -0.68 -22.58 -6.60
C CYS A 109 -0.49 -22.59 -5.10
N ARG A 110 0.60 -21.97 -4.64
CA ARG A 110 0.83 -21.82 -3.22
C ARG A 110 1.07 -20.34 -2.90
N LEU A 111 0.50 -19.90 -1.80
CA LEU A 111 0.76 -18.57 -1.27
C LEU A 111 2.20 -18.51 -0.75
N VAL A 112 2.93 -17.50 -1.18
CA VAL A 112 4.33 -17.29 -0.80
C VAL A 112 4.48 -16.22 0.25
N ALA A 113 3.82 -15.08 0.04
CA ALA A 113 3.96 -13.92 0.91
C ALA A 113 2.74 -13.02 0.81
N TRP A 114 2.57 -12.18 1.80
CA TRP A 114 1.57 -11.13 1.81
C TRP A 114 2.06 -9.96 2.66
N ALA A 115 1.50 -8.80 2.43
CA ALA A 115 1.74 -7.61 3.25
C ALA A 115 0.56 -6.66 3.14
N CYS A 116 0.34 -5.88 4.17
CA CYS A 116 -0.69 -4.84 4.20
C CYS A 116 -0.07 -3.51 4.62
N THR A 117 -0.52 -2.44 3.98
CA THR A 117 -0.25 -1.07 4.42
C THR A 117 -1.49 -0.52 5.13
N ARG A 118 -1.27 0.36 6.03
CA ARG A 118 -2.34 1.05 6.76
C ARG A 118 -2.69 2.40 6.15
#